data_967e7e8d7c5bf9316e0e670f9049f9f1
#
_entry.id   967e7e8d7c5bf9316e0e670f9049f9f1
#
_cell.length_a   1.000
_cell.length_b   1.000
_cell.length_c   1.000
_cell.angle_alpha   90.00
_cell.angle_beta   90.00
_cell.angle_gamma   90.00
#
_symmetry.space_group_name_H-M   'P 1'
#
loop_
_entity.id
_entity.type
_entity.pdbx_description
1 polymer ?
#
loop_
_entity_poly.entity_id
_entity_poly.type
_entity_poly.pdbx_seq_one_letter_code
_entity_poly.pdbx_strand_id
1 'polypeptide(L)'
;MRLKPIYITTLLLLFFLSGRAQKIEELTAVPLQIGYEKTLHLIFPTEVKYYSIGGDYVIGEKVANCPGIIRLKAAEENFPGETTLSVVTADTKFYSYSISYNAHPAQSYVRIGGEAPTPHTLPVGKEKQLFLIFPAGITYVDYGSTNVEVDKAEGVDNILAVKAVQPYKEDTNISVVLEGGKFYTFDLRYVPAPERFSCVIDKEDTQRVAILDEKERSYGQKERIREAVAKRAPLDLGLRDKNSGMEFEVGNIFIDGDV
;
A
#
# COMPACT_ATOMS: atom_id res chain seq x y z
N MET A 1 -37.64 -45.36 -54.50
CA MET A 1 -36.88 -44.27 -55.13
C MET A 1 -35.48 -44.29 -54.52
N ARG A 2 -34.46 -44.81 -55.24
CA ARG A 2 -33.08 -44.88 -54.73
C ARG A 2 -32.40 -43.55 -55.00
N LEU A 3 -32.14 -42.75 -54.00
CA LEU A 3 -31.34 -41.54 -54.09
C LEU A 3 -29.95 -41.92 -54.62
N LYS A 4 -29.50 -41.25 -55.70
CA LYS A 4 -28.18 -41.54 -56.29
C LYS A 4 -27.08 -41.15 -55.27
N PRO A 5 -26.00 -41.95 -55.13
CA PRO A 5 -24.92 -41.72 -54.15
C PRO A 5 -24.28 -40.33 -54.20
N ILE A 6 -24.35 -39.67 -55.35
CA ILE A 6 -23.88 -38.30 -55.59
C ILE A 6 -24.58 -37.28 -54.66
N TYR A 7 -25.87 -37.40 -54.36
CA TYR A 7 -26.60 -36.46 -53.51
C TYR A 7 -26.26 -36.67 -52.03
N ILE A 8 -25.88 -37.88 -51.62
CA ILE A 8 -25.48 -38.19 -50.26
C ILE A 8 -24.09 -37.60 -49.96
N THR A 9 -23.13 -37.69 -50.92
CA THR A 9 -21.80 -37.11 -50.77
C THR A 9 -21.83 -35.57 -50.75
N THR A 10 -22.70 -34.95 -51.58
CA THR A 10 -22.85 -33.49 -51.60
C THR A 10 -23.50 -32.97 -50.30
N LEU A 11 -24.50 -33.71 -49.75
CA LEU A 11 -25.12 -33.38 -48.48
C LEU A 11 -24.16 -33.54 -47.29
N LEU A 12 -23.29 -34.56 -47.31
CA LEU A 12 -22.24 -34.73 -46.31
C LEU A 12 -21.17 -33.66 -46.35
N LEU A 13 -20.79 -33.18 -47.56
CA LEU A 13 -19.81 -32.10 -47.73
C LEU A 13 -20.33 -30.75 -47.19
N LEU A 14 -21.64 -30.50 -47.33
CA LEU A 14 -22.27 -29.27 -46.80
C LEU A 14 -22.32 -29.25 -45.27
N PHE A 15 -22.31 -30.38 -44.58
CA PHE A 15 -22.29 -30.46 -43.12
C PHE A 15 -20.91 -30.11 -42.52
N PHE A 16 -19.82 -30.28 -43.28
CA PHE A 16 -18.47 -29.96 -42.82
C PHE A 16 -18.11 -28.47 -43.00
N LEU A 17 -18.92 -27.67 -43.69
CA LEU A 17 -18.75 -26.24 -43.89
C LEU A 17 -19.40 -25.37 -42.81
N SER A 18 -19.94 -26.00 -41.72
CA SER A 18 -20.33 -25.26 -40.51
C SER A 18 -19.07 -24.78 -39.79
N GLY A 19 -18.32 -23.88 -40.40
CA GLY A 19 -17.23 -23.18 -39.74
C GLY A 19 -17.81 -22.54 -38.48
N ARG A 20 -17.36 -23.01 -37.33
CA ARG A 20 -17.63 -22.30 -36.05
C ARG A 20 -16.99 -20.94 -36.21
N ALA A 21 -17.79 -19.91 -36.44
CA ALA A 21 -17.33 -18.55 -36.38
C ALA A 21 -16.73 -18.37 -34.96
N GLN A 22 -15.46 -18.00 -34.89
CA GLN A 22 -14.80 -17.69 -33.63
C GLN A 22 -15.56 -16.53 -33.00
N LYS A 23 -16.14 -16.76 -31.83
CA LYS A 23 -16.79 -15.69 -31.08
C LYS A 23 -15.69 -14.76 -30.51
N ILE A 24 -15.61 -13.55 -31.05
CA ILE A 24 -14.75 -12.52 -30.52
C ILE A 24 -15.58 -11.75 -29.49
N GLU A 25 -15.10 -11.68 -28.26
CA GLU A 25 -15.69 -10.90 -27.19
C GLU A 25 -14.77 -9.72 -26.90
N GLU A 26 -15.30 -8.51 -27.03
CA GLU A 26 -14.56 -7.30 -26.75
C GLU A 26 -14.57 -7.02 -25.23
N LEU A 27 -13.40 -6.79 -24.67
CA LEU A 27 -13.24 -6.35 -23.28
C LEU A 27 -13.25 -4.83 -23.25
N THR A 28 -14.20 -4.26 -22.51
CA THR A 28 -14.25 -2.81 -22.27
C THR A 28 -13.12 -2.40 -21.33
N ALA A 29 -12.30 -1.45 -21.75
CA ALA A 29 -11.24 -0.88 -20.90
C ALA A 29 -11.85 0.00 -19.80
N VAL A 30 -11.33 -0.12 -18.57
CA VAL A 30 -11.73 0.72 -17.44
C VAL A 30 -10.96 2.04 -17.52
N PRO A 31 -11.64 3.21 -17.47
CA PRO A 31 -10.94 4.50 -17.52
C PRO A 31 -10.18 4.79 -16.25
N LEU A 32 -8.95 5.27 -16.40
CA LEU A 32 -8.09 5.76 -15.32
C LEU A 32 -7.60 7.17 -15.67
N GLN A 33 -7.43 7.98 -14.63
CA GLN A 33 -6.82 9.30 -14.77
C GLN A 33 -5.55 9.36 -13.95
N ILE A 34 -4.47 9.85 -14.56
CA ILE A 34 -3.19 10.04 -13.91
C ILE A 34 -2.70 11.48 -14.08
N GLY A 35 -1.89 11.94 -13.13
CA GLY A 35 -1.31 13.27 -13.15
C GLY A 35 0.20 13.24 -13.17
N TYR A 36 0.79 14.43 -13.31
CA TYR A 36 2.24 14.63 -13.26
C TYR A 36 2.75 14.77 -11.82
N GLU A 37 1.99 15.40 -10.94
CA GLU A 37 2.36 15.66 -9.54
C GLU A 37 1.90 14.56 -8.56
N LYS A 38 1.08 13.60 -9.03
CA LYS A 38 0.58 12.49 -8.22
C LYS A 38 0.89 11.14 -8.85
N THR A 39 1.21 10.17 -8.03
CA THR A 39 1.34 8.75 -8.41
C THR A 39 0.03 8.01 -8.12
N LEU A 40 -0.49 7.27 -9.08
CA LEU A 40 -1.62 6.35 -8.91
C LEU A 40 -1.11 4.93 -8.64
N HIS A 41 -1.60 4.29 -7.59
CA HIS A 41 -1.30 2.90 -7.29
C HIS A 41 -2.49 1.99 -7.61
N LEU A 42 -2.28 0.98 -8.45
CA LEU A 42 -3.25 -0.08 -8.72
C LEU A 42 -2.91 -1.30 -7.86
N ILE A 43 -3.84 -1.68 -6.97
CA ILE A 43 -3.66 -2.77 -6.01
C ILE A 43 -4.52 -3.95 -6.47
N PHE A 44 -3.87 -4.99 -6.98
CA PHE A 44 -4.50 -6.21 -7.47
C PHE A 44 -4.64 -7.24 -6.33
N PRO A 45 -5.67 -8.11 -6.38
CA PRO A 45 -5.88 -9.12 -5.35
C PRO A 45 -4.81 -10.21 -5.33
N THR A 46 -4.08 -10.39 -6.45
CA THR A 46 -2.99 -11.35 -6.59
C THR A 46 -1.79 -10.70 -7.29
N GLU A 47 -0.65 -11.39 -7.31
CA GLU A 47 0.56 -10.93 -7.97
C GLU A 47 0.33 -10.56 -9.44
N VAL A 48 0.90 -9.46 -9.90
CA VAL A 48 0.96 -9.08 -11.31
C VAL A 48 2.07 -9.87 -12.00
N LYS A 49 1.70 -10.74 -12.93
CA LYS A 49 2.67 -11.53 -13.73
C LYS A 49 3.20 -10.74 -14.90
N TYR A 50 2.33 -10.00 -15.59
CA TYR A 50 2.66 -9.21 -16.76
C TYR A 50 1.89 -7.91 -16.77
N TYR A 51 2.49 -6.85 -17.27
CA TYR A 51 1.81 -5.63 -17.65
C TYR A 51 2.46 -5.00 -18.87
N SER A 52 1.68 -4.24 -19.62
CA SER A 52 2.14 -3.50 -20.80
C SER A 52 1.42 -2.16 -20.89
N ILE A 53 2.18 -1.11 -21.17
CA ILE A 53 1.70 0.25 -21.37
C ILE A 53 1.82 0.58 -22.86
N GLY A 54 0.78 1.18 -23.44
CA GLY A 54 0.67 1.38 -24.88
C GLY A 54 1.47 2.56 -25.45
N GLY A 55 2.02 3.44 -24.63
CA GLY A 55 2.76 4.62 -25.07
C GLY A 55 3.74 5.14 -24.02
N ASP A 56 4.58 6.10 -24.43
CA ASP A 56 5.67 6.63 -23.62
C ASP A 56 5.25 7.74 -22.65
N TYR A 57 3.96 8.15 -22.68
CA TYR A 57 3.44 9.20 -21.80
C TYR A 57 3.19 8.77 -20.35
N VAL A 58 3.32 7.49 -20.06
CA VAL A 58 3.04 6.90 -18.74
C VAL A 58 4.23 6.12 -18.25
N ILE A 59 4.70 6.47 -17.06
CA ILE A 59 5.66 5.70 -16.30
C ILE A 59 4.89 4.70 -15.46
N GLY A 60 5.17 3.41 -15.63
CA GLY A 60 4.55 2.36 -14.83
C GLY A 60 5.59 1.36 -14.35
N GLU A 61 5.51 1.02 -13.07
CA GLU A 61 6.45 0.09 -12.44
C GLU A 61 5.73 -0.80 -11.41
N LYS A 62 6.21 -2.04 -11.25
CA LYS A 62 5.84 -2.87 -10.11
C LYS A 62 6.50 -2.33 -8.85
N VAL A 63 5.73 -2.25 -7.78
CA VAL A 63 6.26 -1.82 -6.48
C VAL A 63 7.17 -2.92 -5.91
N ALA A 64 8.38 -2.53 -5.49
CA ALA A 64 9.35 -3.45 -4.90
C ALA A 64 8.76 -4.15 -3.67
N ASN A 65 8.94 -5.46 -3.56
CA ASN A 65 8.41 -6.33 -2.50
C ASN A 65 6.88 -6.35 -2.37
N CYS A 66 6.14 -5.74 -3.31
CA CYS A 66 4.68 -5.71 -3.35
C CYS A 66 4.18 -6.16 -4.73
N PRO A 67 4.29 -7.46 -5.07
CA PRO A 67 4.11 -7.95 -6.44
C PRO A 67 2.69 -7.78 -7.00
N GLY A 68 1.71 -7.47 -6.15
CA GLY A 68 0.33 -7.14 -6.55
C GLY A 68 0.08 -5.65 -6.78
N ILE A 69 1.11 -4.78 -6.72
CA ILE A 69 0.93 -3.34 -6.86
C ILE A 69 1.71 -2.82 -8.07
N ILE A 70 1.02 -2.05 -8.92
CA ILE A 70 1.62 -1.25 -9.99
C ILE A 70 1.44 0.23 -9.63
N ARG A 71 2.50 1.01 -9.70
CA ARG A 71 2.44 2.47 -9.66
C ARG A 71 2.42 3.03 -11.07
N LEU A 72 1.65 4.08 -11.28
CA LEU A 72 1.51 4.80 -12.55
C LEU A 72 1.67 6.30 -12.30
N LYS A 73 2.36 6.97 -13.21
CA LYS A 73 2.53 8.42 -13.20
C LYS A 73 2.61 8.93 -14.63
N ALA A 74 2.12 10.15 -14.90
CA ALA A 74 2.37 10.81 -16.18
C ALA A 74 3.86 11.15 -16.31
N ALA A 75 4.45 10.85 -17.46
CA ALA A 75 5.84 11.18 -17.78
C ALA A 75 6.00 12.67 -18.09
N GLU A 76 4.94 13.30 -18.58
CA GLU A 76 4.88 14.73 -18.90
C GLU A 76 3.49 15.30 -18.59
N GLU A 77 3.43 16.60 -18.40
CA GLU A 77 2.16 17.30 -18.22
C GLU A 77 1.36 17.35 -19.53
N ASN A 78 0.04 17.22 -19.38
CA ASN A 78 -0.92 17.42 -20.49
C ASN A 78 -0.67 16.54 -21.74
N PHE A 79 -0.22 15.29 -21.55
CA PHE A 79 -0.07 14.39 -22.69
C PHE A 79 -1.42 14.22 -23.44
N PRO A 80 -1.40 14.18 -24.79
CA PRO A 80 -2.62 14.19 -25.60
C PRO A 80 -3.28 12.81 -25.66
N GLY A 81 -4.62 12.82 -25.67
CA GLY A 81 -5.41 11.61 -25.93
C GLY A 81 -5.39 10.60 -24.80
N GLU A 82 -5.43 9.34 -25.17
CA GLU A 82 -5.46 8.21 -24.25
C GLU A 82 -4.38 7.19 -24.61
N THR A 83 -3.87 6.50 -23.61
CA THR A 83 -3.05 5.30 -23.80
C THR A 83 -3.65 4.12 -23.05
N THR A 84 -3.07 2.95 -23.16
CA THR A 84 -3.63 1.73 -22.57
C THR A 84 -2.67 1.13 -21.55
N LEU A 85 -3.25 0.47 -20.54
CA LEU A 85 -2.54 -0.45 -19.66
C LEU A 85 -3.25 -1.79 -19.70
N SER A 86 -2.51 -2.83 -20.01
CA SER A 86 -2.97 -4.22 -19.90
C SER A 86 -2.22 -4.91 -18.77
N VAL A 87 -2.94 -5.65 -17.93
CA VAL A 87 -2.37 -6.35 -16.79
C VAL A 87 -2.86 -7.79 -16.74
N VAL A 88 -1.94 -8.74 -16.49
CA VAL A 88 -2.25 -10.15 -16.24
C VAL A 88 -1.78 -10.52 -14.84
N THR A 89 -2.67 -11.06 -14.03
CA THR A 89 -2.40 -11.47 -12.66
C THR A 89 -2.15 -12.98 -12.54
N ALA A 90 -1.63 -13.42 -11.39
CA ALA A 90 -1.27 -14.83 -11.15
C ALA A 90 -2.46 -15.79 -11.21
N ASP A 91 -3.68 -15.31 -10.94
CA ASP A 91 -4.93 -16.03 -11.10
C ASP A 91 -5.47 -16.01 -12.55
N THR A 92 -4.58 -15.68 -13.51
CA THR A 92 -4.84 -15.64 -14.97
C THR A 92 -5.91 -14.64 -15.42
N LYS A 93 -6.28 -13.67 -14.58
CA LYS A 93 -7.20 -12.61 -14.97
C LYS A 93 -6.48 -11.56 -15.79
N PHE A 94 -7.19 -11.07 -16.81
CA PHE A 94 -6.75 -9.98 -17.66
C PHE A 94 -7.55 -8.72 -17.32
N TYR A 95 -6.84 -7.62 -17.14
CA TYR A 95 -7.42 -6.29 -16.90
C TYR A 95 -6.96 -5.34 -17.99
N SER A 96 -7.89 -4.54 -18.49
CA SER A 96 -7.64 -3.54 -19.52
C SER A 96 -8.07 -2.17 -19.02
N TYR A 97 -7.19 -1.20 -19.15
CA TYR A 97 -7.43 0.18 -18.74
C TYR A 97 -7.13 1.15 -19.90
N SER A 98 -7.94 2.21 -19.98
CA SER A 98 -7.69 3.39 -20.80
C SER A 98 -7.18 4.49 -19.87
N ILE A 99 -6.02 5.06 -20.16
CA ILE A 99 -5.36 6.04 -19.29
C ILE A 99 -5.37 7.39 -19.98
N SER A 100 -5.91 8.41 -19.33
CA SER A 100 -5.89 9.81 -19.75
C SER A 100 -5.21 10.70 -18.72
N TYR A 101 -4.75 11.87 -19.16
CA TYR A 101 -4.18 12.87 -18.28
C TYR A 101 -5.26 13.66 -17.54
N ASN A 102 -5.01 13.93 -16.26
CA ASN A 102 -5.73 14.91 -15.48
C ASN A 102 -4.75 15.59 -14.51
N ALA A 103 -4.66 16.94 -14.55
CA ALA A 103 -3.80 17.68 -13.65
C ALA A 103 -4.15 17.46 -12.16
N HIS A 104 -5.44 17.20 -11.87
CA HIS A 104 -5.96 16.98 -10.52
C HIS A 104 -6.68 15.64 -10.41
N PRO A 105 -5.97 14.49 -10.52
CA PRO A 105 -6.63 13.19 -10.42
C PRO A 105 -7.22 13.01 -9.02
N ALA A 106 -8.47 12.57 -8.99
CA ALA A 106 -9.22 12.42 -7.73
C ALA A 106 -8.71 11.26 -6.87
N GLN A 107 -8.02 10.29 -7.48
CA GLN A 107 -7.59 9.07 -6.81
C GLN A 107 -6.07 8.95 -6.80
N SER A 108 -5.51 8.58 -5.66
CA SER A 108 -4.10 8.23 -5.49
C SER A 108 -3.89 6.71 -5.45
N TYR A 109 -4.98 5.93 -5.33
CA TYR A 109 -4.96 4.48 -5.52
C TYR A 109 -6.31 3.93 -5.96
N VAL A 110 -6.30 2.75 -6.57
CA VAL A 110 -7.48 1.95 -6.91
C VAL A 110 -7.22 0.53 -6.43
N ARG A 111 -8.11 0.01 -5.58
CA ARG A 111 -8.08 -1.40 -5.16
C ARG A 111 -9.04 -2.19 -6.03
N ILE A 112 -8.51 -3.14 -6.80
CA ILE A 112 -9.29 -3.96 -7.71
C ILE A 112 -10.18 -4.92 -6.92
N GLY A 113 -11.51 -4.79 -7.09
CA GLY A 113 -12.51 -5.55 -6.33
C GLY A 113 -12.75 -5.04 -4.91
N GLY A 114 -12.20 -3.88 -4.54
CA GLY A 114 -12.39 -3.24 -3.24
C GLY A 114 -13.22 -1.96 -3.32
N GLU A 115 -13.43 -1.32 -2.18
CA GLU A 115 -14.11 -0.03 -2.08
C GLU A 115 -13.25 1.10 -2.63
N ALA A 116 -13.91 2.16 -3.12
CA ALA A 116 -13.23 3.38 -3.53
C ALA A 116 -12.56 4.05 -2.32
N PRO A 117 -11.30 4.48 -2.46
CA PRO A 117 -10.59 5.12 -1.37
C PRO A 117 -11.19 6.47 -1.02
N THR A 118 -11.17 6.80 0.26
CA THR A 118 -11.40 8.18 0.73
C THR A 118 -10.05 8.88 0.86
N PRO A 119 -9.73 9.87 0.02
CA PRO A 119 -8.46 10.57 0.12
C PRO A 119 -8.41 11.40 1.42
N HIS A 120 -7.29 11.29 2.13
CA HIS A 120 -6.96 12.13 3.27
C HIS A 120 -5.90 13.14 2.85
N THR A 121 -6.22 14.44 2.97
CA THR A 121 -5.27 15.50 2.65
C THR A 121 -4.56 15.98 3.93
N LEU A 122 -3.23 16.00 3.87
CA LEU A 122 -2.37 16.47 4.96
C LEU A 122 -1.68 17.79 4.56
N PRO A 123 -1.66 18.78 5.45
CA PRO A 123 -0.96 20.03 5.21
C PRO A 123 0.55 19.83 5.42
N VAL A 124 1.37 20.26 4.47
CA VAL A 124 2.84 20.23 4.58
C VAL A 124 3.39 21.65 4.34
N GLY A 125 4.37 22.02 5.14
CA GLY A 125 5.05 23.31 5.06
C GLY A 125 6.52 23.14 4.73
N LYS A 126 7.19 24.28 4.43
CA LYS A 126 8.62 24.32 4.18
C LYS A 126 9.43 24.35 5.48
N GLU A 127 8.97 25.13 6.46
CA GLU A 127 9.71 25.40 7.70
C GLU A 127 9.46 24.37 8.80
N LYS A 128 8.36 23.62 8.71
CA LYS A 128 7.97 22.61 9.69
C LYS A 128 7.82 21.27 9.02
N GLN A 129 8.46 20.25 9.58
CA GLN A 129 8.27 18.86 9.16
C GLN A 129 6.96 18.30 9.71
N LEU A 130 6.27 17.52 8.89
CA LEU A 130 5.16 16.69 9.29
C LEU A 130 5.67 15.28 9.57
N PHE A 131 5.43 14.76 10.77
CA PHE A 131 5.75 13.39 11.12
C PHE A 131 4.52 12.49 10.98
N LEU A 132 4.66 11.41 10.22
CA LEU A 132 3.64 10.37 10.07
C LEU A 132 4.12 9.13 10.84
N ILE A 133 3.37 8.74 11.86
CA ILE A 133 3.70 7.64 12.76
C ILE A 133 2.78 6.47 12.43
N PHE A 134 3.34 5.38 11.95
CA PHE A 134 2.62 4.20 11.50
C PHE A 134 2.60 3.08 12.54
N PRO A 135 1.62 2.16 12.49
CA PRO A 135 1.49 1.06 13.46
C PRO A 135 2.53 -0.06 13.29
N ALA A 136 3.29 -0.08 12.18
CA ALA A 136 4.31 -1.09 11.89
C ALA A 136 5.45 -0.51 11.05
N GLY A 137 6.53 -1.26 10.89
CA GLY A 137 7.69 -0.88 10.09
C GLY A 137 7.33 -0.59 8.62
N ILE A 138 7.98 0.41 8.05
CA ILE A 138 7.76 0.87 6.68
C ILE A 138 8.69 0.11 5.74
N THR A 139 8.11 -0.61 4.77
CA THR A 139 8.85 -1.40 3.77
C THR A 139 8.99 -0.70 2.44
N TYR A 140 8.07 0.22 2.12
CA TYR A 140 8.08 0.97 0.88
C TYR A 140 7.50 2.36 1.07
N VAL A 141 8.09 3.34 0.40
CA VAL A 141 7.61 4.73 0.34
C VAL A 141 7.72 5.21 -1.10
N ASP A 142 6.68 5.85 -1.59
CA ASP A 142 6.64 6.55 -2.86
C ASP A 142 6.01 7.93 -2.67
N TYR A 143 6.49 8.92 -3.38
CA TYR A 143 5.93 10.27 -3.38
C TYR A 143 5.78 10.79 -4.80
N GLY A 144 4.68 11.52 -5.04
CA GLY A 144 4.28 11.91 -6.40
C GLY A 144 5.16 12.99 -7.01
N SER A 145 5.81 13.84 -6.22
CA SER A 145 6.53 15.00 -6.72
C SER A 145 7.80 15.30 -5.93
N THR A 146 8.81 15.86 -6.61
CA THR A 146 10.03 16.39 -5.99
C THR A 146 9.81 17.70 -5.21
N ASN A 147 8.58 18.23 -5.20
CA ASN A 147 8.20 19.37 -4.37
C ASN A 147 8.15 19.02 -2.87
N VAL A 148 8.20 17.74 -2.53
CA VAL A 148 8.27 17.25 -1.16
C VAL A 148 9.52 16.39 -0.95
N GLU A 149 10.09 16.51 0.23
CA GLU A 149 11.17 15.68 0.75
C GLU A 149 10.58 14.74 1.79
N VAL A 150 10.93 13.45 1.70
CA VAL A 150 10.40 12.40 2.55
C VAL A 150 11.54 11.53 3.04
N ASP A 151 11.73 11.49 4.35
CA ASP A 151 12.78 10.70 5.00
C ASP A 151 12.20 9.80 6.09
N LYS A 152 12.81 8.65 6.28
CA LYS A 152 12.58 7.84 7.49
C LYS A 152 13.31 8.50 8.67
N ALA A 153 12.65 8.56 9.83
CA ALA A 153 13.29 9.01 11.03
C ALA A 153 14.45 8.07 11.41
N GLU A 154 15.62 8.64 11.72
CA GLU A 154 16.81 7.87 12.03
C GLU A 154 16.60 6.95 13.25
N GLY A 155 16.96 5.68 13.12
CA GLY A 155 16.83 4.69 14.18
C GLY A 155 15.41 4.19 14.45
N VAL A 156 14.42 4.62 13.63
CA VAL A 156 13.01 4.21 13.76
C VAL A 156 12.45 3.83 12.40
N ASP A 157 11.84 2.67 12.28
CA ASP A 157 11.39 2.13 11.00
C ASP A 157 9.93 2.42 10.65
N ASN A 158 9.16 3.00 11.58
CA ASN A 158 7.74 3.27 11.45
C ASN A 158 7.37 4.76 11.40
N ILE A 159 8.32 5.66 11.29
CA ILE A 159 8.08 7.12 11.25
C ILE A 159 8.66 7.70 9.96
N LEU A 160 7.83 8.49 9.26
CA LEU A 160 8.26 9.33 8.16
C LEU A 160 8.23 10.81 8.55
N ALA A 161 9.26 11.53 8.16
CA ALA A 161 9.33 12.98 8.17
C ALA A 161 9.06 13.49 6.76
N VAL A 162 8.11 14.40 6.61
CA VAL A 162 7.69 14.96 5.32
C VAL A 162 7.74 16.48 5.41
N LYS A 163 8.35 17.13 4.42
CA LYS A 163 8.30 18.60 4.30
C LYS A 163 8.24 19.04 2.85
N ALA A 164 7.74 20.23 2.59
CA ALA A 164 7.82 20.87 1.29
C ALA A 164 9.23 21.42 1.05
N VAL A 165 9.79 21.15 -0.14
CA VAL A 165 11.05 21.75 -0.59
C VAL A 165 10.84 23.21 -0.97
N GLN A 166 9.71 23.49 -1.61
CA GLN A 166 9.29 24.81 -2.07
C GLN A 166 7.76 24.93 -2.05
N PRO A 167 7.19 26.14 -2.12
CA PRO A 167 5.76 26.31 -2.34
C PRO A 167 5.32 25.66 -3.66
N TYR A 168 4.21 24.93 -3.63
CA TYR A 168 3.60 24.33 -4.82
C TYR A 168 2.07 24.53 -4.81
N LYS A 169 1.44 24.46 -5.99
CA LYS A 169 0.00 24.70 -6.15
C LYS A 169 -0.80 23.42 -6.24
N GLU A 170 -0.25 22.45 -6.99
CA GLU A 170 -0.93 21.18 -7.27
C GLU A 170 -0.65 20.19 -6.16
N ASP A 171 -1.70 19.65 -5.54
CA ASP A 171 -1.52 18.63 -4.51
C ASP A 171 -0.70 17.45 -5.06
N THR A 172 0.27 16.98 -4.28
CA THR A 172 0.98 15.73 -4.54
C THR A 172 0.50 14.63 -3.59
N ASN A 173 1.12 13.47 -3.59
CA ASN A 173 0.77 12.42 -2.65
C ASN A 173 2.00 11.68 -2.13
N ILE A 174 1.80 10.99 -1.02
CA ILE A 174 2.72 10.00 -0.48
C ILE A 174 1.98 8.69 -0.31
N SER A 175 2.62 7.59 -0.68
CA SER A 175 2.11 6.23 -0.53
C SER A 175 3.10 5.39 0.25
N VAL A 176 2.61 4.60 1.18
CA VAL A 176 3.41 3.85 2.14
C VAL A 176 2.89 2.41 2.22
N VAL A 177 3.80 1.44 2.18
CA VAL A 177 3.49 0.04 2.50
C VAL A 177 4.23 -0.33 3.77
N LEU A 178 3.51 -0.93 4.69
CA LEU A 178 4.05 -1.42 5.95
C LEU A 178 4.41 -2.91 5.87
N GLU A 179 5.15 -3.37 6.83
CA GLU A 179 5.29 -4.79 7.11
C GLU A 179 3.90 -5.45 7.22
N GLY A 180 3.74 -6.62 6.60
CA GLY A 180 2.42 -7.26 6.46
C GLY A 180 1.58 -6.76 5.29
N GLY A 181 2.10 -5.81 4.45
CA GLY A 181 1.47 -5.40 3.19
C GLY A 181 0.33 -4.39 3.31
N LYS A 182 0.11 -3.79 4.49
CA LYS A 182 -0.90 -2.73 4.67
C LYS A 182 -0.49 -1.48 3.90
N PHE A 183 -1.37 -0.99 3.04
CA PHE A 183 -1.11 0.16 2.14
C PHE A 183 -1.86 1.39 2.63
N TYR A 184 -1.15 2.52 2.68
CA TYR A 184 -1.68 3.84 2.98
C TYR A 184 -1.30 4.84 1.90
N THR A 185 -2.15 5.82 1.67
CA THR A 185 -1.83 6.97 0.82
C THR A 185 -2.48 8.23 1.38
N PHE A 186 -1.80 9.36 1.21
CA PHE A 186 -2.24 10.66 1.66
C PHE A 186 -1.95 11.68 0.56
N ASP A 187 -2.91 12.54 0.30
CA ASP A 187 -2.67 13.73 -0.50
C ASP A 187 -1.93 14.77 0.35
N LEU A 188 -0.95 15.43 -0.22
CA LEU A 188 -0.13 16.44 0.44
C LEU A 188 -0.41 17.80 -0.19
N ARG A 189 -0.89 18.74 0.63
CA ARG A 189 -1.16 20.11 0.21
C ARG A 189 -0.19 21.07 0.86
N TYR A 190 0.39 21.97 0.06
CA TYR A 190 1.26 23.01 0.61
C TYR A 190 0.47 24.01 1.43
N VAL A 191 0.95 24.27 2.66
CA VAL A 191 0.47 25.32 3.56
C VAL A 191 1.67 26.05 4.14
N PRO A 192 1.78 27.39 4.02
CA PRO A 192 2.95 28.12 4.49
C PRO A 192 3.24 27.93 5.98
N ALA A 193 2.20 27.84 6.82
CA ALA A 193 2.31 27.70 8.27
C ALA A 193 1.32 26.61 8.77
N PRO A 194 1.63 25.32 8.59
CA PRO A 194 0.75 24.27 9.05
C PRO A 194 0.68 24.25 10.59
N GLU A 195 -0.52 24.13 11.12
CA GLU A 195 -0.75 23.98 12.56
C GLU A 195 -0.41 22.56 13.06
N ARG A 196 -0.68 21.58 12.21
CA ARG A 196 -0.44 20.17 12.50
C ARG A 196 0.90 19.72 11.95
N PHE A 197 1.73 19.09 12.76
CA PHE A 197 3.06 18.61 12.40
C PHE A 197 3.36 17.18 12.88
N SER A 198 2.36 16.47 13.41
CA SER A 198 2.45 15.04 13.69
C SER A 198 1.09 14.38 13.57
N CYS A 199 1.06 13.21 12.93
CA CYS A 199 -0.13 12.40 12.74
C CYS A 199 0.18 10.95 13.12
N VAL A 200 -0.62 10.37 14.01
CA VAL A 200 -0.60 8.94 14.32
C VAL A 200 -1.65 8.27 13.45
N ILE A 201 -1.20 7.31 12.65
CA ILE A 201 -2.03 6.57 11.71
C ILE A 201 -2.54 5.30 12.42
N ASP A 202 -3.87 5.05 12.34
CA ASP A 202 -4.52 3.90 12.98
C ASP A 202 -4.12 3.77 14.46
N LYS A 203 -4.49 4.78 15.24
CA LYS A 203 -4.07 4.91 16.65
C LYS A 203 -4.34 3.66 17.50
N GLU A 204 -5.39 2.90 17.21
CA GLU A 204 -5.72 1.68 17.94
C GLU A 204 -4.65 0.60 17.75
N ASP A 205 -4.10 0.49 16.53
CA ASP A 205 -2.99 -0.43 16.23
C ASP A 205 -1.64 0.13 16.72
N THR A 206 -1.51 1.45 16.81
CA THR A 206 -0.25 2.14 17.16
C THR A 206 0.07 2.05 18.66
N GLN A 207 -0.89 1.70 19.51
CA GLN A 207 -0.62 1.51 20.94
C GLN A 207 0.43 0.40 21.22
N ARG A 208 0.69 -0.46 20.23
CA ARG A 208 1.70 -1.53 20.31
C ARG A 208 3.10 -1.06 19.87
N VAL A 209 3.19 0.04 19.14
CA VAL A 209 4.46 0.63 18.72
C VAL A 209 4.74 1.81 19.62
N ALA A 210 5.59 1.63 20.61
CA ALA A 210 5.87 2.71 21.54
C ALA A 210 6.66 3.81 20.83
N ILE A 211 6.12 4.99 20.92
CA ILE A 211 6.72 6.28 20.54
C ILE A 211 7.85 6.67 21.52
N LEU A 212 8.06 5.89 22.54
CA LEU A 212 9.07 6.14 23.57
C LEU A 212 10.40 5.50 23.17
N ASP A 213 11.48 6.26 23.28
CA ASP A 213 12.85 5.74 23.22
C ASP A 213 12.96 4.47 24.10
N GLU A 214 13.71 3.46 23.66
CA GLU A 214 13.93 2.22 24.41
C GLU A 214 14.40 2.48 25.85
N LYS A 215 15.14 3.57 26.07
CA LYS A 215 15.55 4.04 27.41
C LYS A 215 14.37 4.54 28.24
N GLU A 216 13.44 5.28 27.66
CA GLU A 216 12.26 5.77 28.37
C GLU A 216 11.23 4.67 28.62
N ARG A 217 11.09 3.70 27.71
CA ARG A 217 10.32 2.48 27.94
C ARG A 217 10.87 1.70 29.11
N SER A 218 12.17 1.46 29.07
CA SER A 218 12.87 0.74 30.15
C SER A 218 12.74 1.46 31.49
N TYR A 219 12.73 2.79 31.47
CA TYR A 219 12.57 3.61 32.69
C TYR A 219 11.15 3.57 33.24
N GLY A 220 10.14 3.81 32.40
CA GLY A 220 8.73 3.77 32.82
C GLY A 220 8.28 2.37 33.23
N GLN A 221 8.77 1.33 32.58
CA GLN A 221 8.49 -0.06 32.95
C GLN A 221 9.20 -0.44 34.26
N LYS A 222 10.44 -0.02 34.45
CA LYS A 222 11.17 -0.21 35.70
C LYS A 222 10.52 0.52 36.87
N GLU A 223 10.00 1.71 36.67
CA GLU A 223 9.32 2.49 37.68
C GLU A 223 7.97 1.87 38.06
N ARG A 224 7.17 1.40 37.10
CA ARG A 224 5.93 0.65 37.37
C ARG A 224 6.20 -0.65 38.13
N ILE A 225 7.23 -1.38 37.74
CA ILE A 225 7.66 -2.60 38.47
C ILE A 225 8.08 -2.25 39.90
N ARG A 226 8.85 -1.17 40.09
CA ARG A 226 9.24 -0.71 41.45
C ARG A 226 8.04 -0.30 42.29
N GLU A 227 7.08 0.43 41.70
CA GLU A 227 5.85 0.81 42.41
C GLU A 227 4.96 -0.40 42.73
N ALA A 228 4.84 -1.36 41.77
CA ALA A 228 4.11 -2.61 42.01
C ALA A 228 4.76 -3.44 43.14
N VAL A 229 6.09 -3.55 43.11
CA VAL A 229 6.88 -4.22 44.18
C VAL A 229 6.71 -3.53 45.52
N ALA A 230 6.66 -2.19 45.55
CA ALA A 230 6.51 -1.43 46.79
C ALA A 230 5.09 -1.50 47.40
N LYS A 231 4.08 -1.75 46.60
CA LYS A 231 2.65 -1.70 47.00
C LYS A 231 2.02 -3.07 47.29
N ARG A 232 2.63 -4.18 46.87
CA ARG A 232 2.04 -5.52 46.99
C ARG A 232 2.93 -6.50 47.70
N ALA A 233 2.32 -7.38 48.50
CA ALA A 233 3.04 -8.50 49.12
C ALA A 233 3.49 -9.48 48.01
N PRO A 234 4.74 -9.95 48.05
CA PRO A 234 5.24 -10.91 47.07
C PRO A 234 4.54 -12.27 47.21
N LEU A 235 4.26 -12.90 46.06
CA LEU A 235 3.80 -14.28 46.03
C LEU A 235 5.05 -15.17 45.93
N ASP A 236 5.36 -15.89 47.00
CA ASP A 236 6.40 -16.90 46.96
C ASP A 236 5.81 -18.22 46.45
N LEU A 237 6.21 -18.62 45.24
CA LEU A 237 5.76 -19.86 44.63
C LEU A 237 6.65 -21.06 44.94
N GLY A 238 7.77 -20.86 45.63
CA GLY A 238 8.71 -21.92 46.02
C GLY A 238 9.28 -22.72 44.84
N LEU A 239 9.28 -22.13 43.62
CA LEU A 239 9.73 -22.80 42.40
C LEU A 239 11.26 -22.79 42.34
N ARG A 240 11.88 -23.98 42.38
CA ARG A 240 13.32 -24.18 42.17
C ARG A 240 13.52 -25.23 41.09
N ASP A 241 14.46 -24.99 40.20
CA ASP A 241 14.91 -25.98 39.23
C ASP A 241 16.43 -25.98 39.11
N LYS A 242 17.00 -27.17 38.93
CA LYS A 242 18.44 -27.38 38.81
C LYS A 242 18.73 -28.19 37.55
N ASN A 243 19.31 -27.54 36.56
CA ASN A 243 19.69 -28.19 35.32
C ASN A 243 21.11 -27.81 34.92
N SER A 244 21.92 -28.82 34.49
CA SER A 244 23.26 -28.62 33.89
C SER A 244 24.23 -27.78 34.72
N GLY A 245 24.14 -27.86 36.06
CA GLY A 245 25.05 -27.13 36.96
C GLY A 245 24.61 -25.69 37.30
N MET A 246 23.49 -25.24 36.75
CA MET A 246 22.84 -23.98 37.13
C MET A 246 21.61 -24.26 37.98
N GLU A 247 21.46 -23.49 39.05
CA GLU A 247 20.30 -23.51 39.95
C GLU A 247 19.49 -22.23 39.72
N PHE A 248 18.21 -22.38 39.38
CA PHE A 248 17.28 -21.28 39.20
C PHE A 248 16.27 -21.30 40.34
N GLU A 249 16.12 -20.16 41.00
CA GLU A 249 15.09 -19.94 41.99
C GLU A 249 14.22 -18.76 41.57
N VAL A 250 12.91 -18.98 41.46
CA VAL A 250 11.95 -17.91 41.25
C VAL A 250 11.59 -17.35 42.63
N GLY A 251 12.17 -16.19 42.96
CA GLY A 251 11.97 -15.55 44.23
C GLY A 251 10.54 -15.04 44.39
N ASN A 252 10.24 -13.88 43.82
CA ASN A 252 8.96 -13.21 44.02
C ASN A 252 8.31 -12.88 42.69
N ILE A 253 7.02 -13.17 42.56
CA ILE A 253 6.19 -12.78 41.42
C ILE A 253 5.24 -11.66 41.84
N PHE A 254 5.17 -10.62 41.01
CA PHE A 254 4.26 -9.49 41.19
C PHE A 254 3.32 -9.46 40.01
N ILE A 255 2.02 -9.36 40.26
CA ILE A 255 1.00 -9.23 39.22
C ILE A 255 0.63 -7.75 39.13
N ASP A 256 0.86 -7.12 37.99
CA ASP A 256 0.53 -5.72 37.72
C ASP A 256 -0.65 -5.66 36.75
N GLY A 257 -1.81 -5.32 37.29
CA GLY A 257 -3.02 -5.07 36.56
C GLY A 257 -3.85 -6.30 36.17
N ASP A 258 -5.14 -6.07 35.95
CA ASP A 258 -6.03 -7.03 35.32
C ASP A 258 -5.72 -7.07 33.82
N VAL A 259 -5.48 -8.28 33.30
CA VAL A 259 -5.35 -8.56 31.87
C VAL A 259 -6.71 -8.58 31.22
#